data_85b332769ba273edf1bcc3b00f671704
#
_entry.id   85b332769ba273edf1bcc3b00f671704
#
_cell.length_a   1.000
_cell.length_b   1.000
_cell.length_c   1.000
_cell.angle_alpha   90.00
_cell.angle_beta   90.00
_cell.angle_gamma   90.00
#
_symmetry.space_group_name_H-M   'P 1'
#
loop_
_entity.id
_entity.type
_entity.pdbx_description
1 polymer ?
#
loop_
_entity_poly.entity_id
_entity_poly.type
_entity_poly.pdbx_seq_one_letter_code
_entity_poly.pdbx_strand_id
1 'polypeptide(L)'
;ADAENICNLLYKKTKLEDTFSVNMLAVADGRPETMGIVPMIRHHVNFQYEIATRKYKTLLEKELETKEVQEGLIKACDVIDLIIEILRGSKNIKDAKACLVHGKTDAIKFKSEESKQLAAQLQFTEKQATAILEMRLYKLIGLEIEALLKEHDKTLKNIATYENILGSRTAMAK
;
A
#
# COMPACT_ATOMS: atom_id res chain seq x y z
N ALA A 1 41.98 -62.39 -13.18
CA ALA A 1 42.11 -61.31 -12.18
C ALA A 1 40.69 -60.89 -11.76
N ASP A 2 40.49 -60.82 -10.48
CA ASP A 2 39.18 -60.42 -9.91
C ASP A 2 39.07 -58.88 -10.01
N ALA A 3 38.12 -58.42 -10.84
CA ALA A 3 37.91 -57.01 -11.15
C ALA A 3 37.52 -56.20 -9.88
N GLU A 4 36.77 -56.82 -8.98
CA GLU A 4 36.31 -56.19 -7.74
C GLU A 4 37.48 -55.90 -6.78
N ASN A 5 38.41 -56.87 -6.65
CA ASN A 5 39.63 -56.67 -5.87
C ASN A 5 40.54 -55.61 -6.46
N ILE A 6 40.62 -55.51 -7.79
CA ILE A 6 41.42 -54.46 -8.47
C ILE A 6 40.78 -53.07 -8.22
N CYS A 7 39.44 -52.92 -8.33
CA CYS A 7 38.76 -51.68 -8.01
C CYS A 7 38.95 -51.26 -6.55
N ASN A 8 38.82 -52.17 -5.61
CA ASN A 8 39.05 -51.90 -4.18
C ASN A 8 40.51 -51.52 -3.88
N LEU A 9 41.48 -52.11 -4.63
CA LEU A 9 42.89 -51.70 -4.52
C LEU A 9 43.13 -50.29 -5.07
N LEU A 10 42.46 -49.94 -6.18
CA LEU A 10 42.57 -48.63 -6.81
C LEU A 10 41.93 -47.55 -5.88
N TYR A 11 40.80 -47.78 -5.28
CA TYR A 11 40.19 -46.87 -4.29
C TYR A 11 41.10 -46.65 -3.08
N LYS A 12 41.79 -47.73 -2.57
CA LYS A 12 42.70 -47.60 -1.42
C LYS A 12 44.04 -46.99 -1.74
N LYS A 13 44.53 -47.14 -2.95
CA LYS A 13 45.92 -46.77 -3.30
C LYS A 13 46.02 -45.53 -4.20
N THR A 14 44.91 -45.05 -4.76
CA THR A 14 44.85 -43.88 -5.62
C THR A 14 43.82 -42.91 -5.12
N LYS A 15 43.77 -41.70 -5.71
CA LYS A 15 42.73 -40.70 -5.43
C LYS A 15 41.49 -40.83 -6.30
N LEU A 16 41.10 -42.06 -6.64
CA LEU A 16 39.85 -42.32 -7.39
C LEU A 16 38.60 -42.06 -6.53
N GLU A 17 38.72 -42.17 -5.22
CA GLU A 17 37.73 -41.72 -4.26
C GLU A 17 38.34 -40.64 -3.38
N ASP A 18 37.70 -39.51 -3.32
CA ASP A 18 38.13 -38.39 -2.47
C ASP A 18 36.93 -37.85 -1.68
N THR A 19 37.18 -37.33 -0.49
CA THR A 19 36.17 -36.72 0.37
C THR A 19 36.25 -35.22 0.28
N PHE A 20 35.14 -34.59 -0.08
CA PHE A 20 35.02 -33.15 -0.08
C PHE A 20 34.24 -32.68 1.13
N SER A 21 34.92 -31.96 2.02
CA SER A 21 34.25 -31.38 3.21
C SER A 21 33.60 -30.06 2.85
N VAL A 22 32.28 -30.01 3.01
CA VAL A 22 31.50 -28.78 2.82
C VAL A 22 31.29 -28.11 4.15
N ASN A 23 31.80 -26.88 4.31
CA ASN A 23 31.55 -26.03 5.46
C ASN A 23 30.75 -24.80 5.00
N MET A 24 29.46 -24.76 5.30
CA MET A 24 28.59 -23.67 4.91
C MET A 24 28.50 -22.66 6.06
N LEU A 25 29.21 -21.56 5.93
CA LEU A 25 29.13 -20.42 6.82
C LEU A 25 28.20 -19.38 6.23
N ALA A 26 27.16 -18.97 6.95
CA ALA A 26 26.24 -17.94 6.56
C ALA A 26 26.02 -16.95 7.72
N VAL A 27 25.55 -15.74 7.38
CA VAL A 27 25.15 -14.77 8.39
C VAL A 27 23.64 -14.92 8.61
N ALA A 28 23.23 -15.38 9.78
CA ALA A 28 21.85 -15.49 10.20
C ALA A 28 21.61 -14.54 11.39
N ASP A 29 20.57 -13.71 11.34
CA ASP A 29 20.22 -12.74 12.39
C ASP A 29 21.41 -11.85 12.85
N GLY A 30 22.26 -11.47 11.89
CA GLY A 30 23.44 -10.63 12.14
C GLY A 30 24.64 -11.36 12.75
N ARG A 31 24.60 -12.68 12.88
CA ARG A 31 25.69 -13.51 13.43
C ARG A 31 26.17 -14.55 12.41
N PRO A 32 27.48 -14.78 12.29
CA PRO A 32 27.99 -15.85 11.46
C PRO A 32 27.72 -17.20 12.13
N GLU A 33 27.05 -18.10 11.42
CA GLU A 33 26.74 -19.46 11.88
C GLU A 33 27.06 -20.48 10.80
N THR A 34 27.64 -21.62 11.22
CA THR A 34 27.79 -22.77 10.33
C THR A 34 26.49 -23.56 10.35
N MET A 35 25.81 -23.67 9.22
CA MET A 35 24.52 -24.34 9.14
C MET A 35 24.45 -25.26 7.93
N GLY A 36 23.62 -26.30 8.07
CA GLY A 36 23.28 -27.18 6.96
C GLY A 36 22.35 -26.47 5.94
N ILE A 37 22.17 -27.09 4.78
CA ILE A 37 21.39 -26.53 3.68
C ILE A 37 19.91 -26.29 4.07
N VAL A 38 19.28 -27.19 4.83
CA VAL A 38 17.86 -27.07 5.22
C VAL A 38 17.62 -25.85 6.15
N PRO A 39 18.38 -25.66 7.25
CA PRO A 39 18.30 -24.44 8.05
C PRO A 39 18.53 -23.17 7.24
N MET A 40 19.49 -23.15 6.33
CA MET A 40 19.80 -22.01 5.47
C MET A 40 18.59 -21.64 4.57
N ILE A 41 18.00 -22.63 3.90
CA ILE A 41 16.79 -22.43 3.08
C ILE A 41 15.64 -21.93 3.94
N ARG A 42 15.43 -22.54 5.12
CA ARG A 42 14.35 -22.11 6.03
C ARG A 42 14.51 -20.67 6.48
N HIS A 43 15.72 -20.26 6.84
CA HIS A 43 16.03 -18.88 7.21
C HIS A 43 15.74 -17.92 6.07
N HIS A 44 16.18 -18.27 4.84
CA HIS A 44 15.91 -17.47 3.65
C HIS A 44 14.41 -17.33 3.37
N VAL A 45 13.66 -18.42 3.43
CA VAL A 45 12.19 -18.41 3.22
C VAL A 45 11.50 -17.52 4.26
N ASN A 46 11.85 -17.62 5.53
CA ASN A 46 11.29 -16.77 6.58
C ASN A 46 11.58 -15.29 6.33
N PHE A 47 12.79 -14.97 5.92
CA PHE A 47 13.19 -13.62 5.56
C PHE A 47 12.40 -13.08 4.36
N GLN A 48 12.13 -13.91 3.33
CA GLN A 48 11.26 -13.53 2.21
C GLN A 48 9.84 -13.20 2.67
N TYR A 49 9.27 -13.99 3.58
CA TYR A 49 7.95 -13.69 4.16
C TYR A 49 7.93 -12.37 4.93
N GLU A 50 8.98 -12.06 5.68
CA GLU A 50 9.10 -10.80 6.40
C GLU A 50 9.16 -9.60 5.45
N ILE A 51 9.98 -9.68 4.41
CA ILE A 51 10.08 -8.63 3.38
C ILE A 51 8.76 -8.45 2.65
N ALA A 52 8.12 -9.56 2.22
CA ALA A 52 6.82 -9.51 1.56
C ALA A 52 5.77 -8.86 2.46
N THR A 53 5.73 -9.23 3.74
CA THR A 53 4.81 -8.64 4.72
C THR A 53 5.01 -7.12 4.83
N ARG A 54 6.24 -6.64 4.96
CA ARG A 54 6.54 -5.20 5.01
C ARG A 54 6.11 -4.49 3.73
N LYS A 55 6.44 -5.09 2.57
CA LYS A 55 6.06 -4.55 1.26
C LYS A 55 4.55 -4.36 1.15
N TYR A 56 3.77 -5.41 1.41
CA TYR A 56 2.32 -5.35 1.24
C TYR A 56 1.63 -4.50 2.29
N LYS A 57 2.16 -4.38 3.51
CA LYS A 57 1.68 -3.41 4.51
C LYS A 57 1.83 -1.98 4.00
N THR A 58 3.01 -1.61 3.49
CA THR A 58 3.25 -0.26 2.96
C THR A 58 2.39 0.04 1.72
N LEU A 59 2.17 -0.96 0.85
CA LEU A 59 1.28 -0.80 -0.30
C LEU A 59 -0.18 -0.63 0.13
N LEU A 60 -0.63 -1.40 1.11
CA LEU A 60 -1.98 -1.29 1.66
C LEU A 60 -2.22 0.09 2.29
N GLU A 61 -1.29 0.60 3.10
CA GLU A 61 -1.37 1.94 3.68
C GLU A 61 -1.52 3.02 2.62
N LYS A 62 -0.72 2.97 1.54
CA LYS A 62 -0.82 3.91 0.41
C LYS A 62 -2.17 3.84 -0.31
N GLU A 63 -2.68 2.64 -0.54
CA GLU A 63 -3.98 2.47 -1.19
C GLU A 63 -5.13 2.95 -0.29
N LEU A 64 -5.04 2.76 1.03
CA LEU A 64 -6.03 3.29 1.98
C LEU A 64 -6.02 4.82 2.01
N GLU A 65 -4.86 5.45 1.98
CA GLU A 65 -4.75 6.91 1.84
C GLU A 65 -5.35 7.42 0.53
N THR A 66 -5.06 6.72 -0.58
CA THR A 66 -5.61 7.04 -1.91
C THR A 66 -7.13 6.89 -1.91
N LYS A 67 -7.66 5.83 -1.31
CA LYS A 67 -9.10 5.59 -1.15
C LYS A 67 -9.76 6.74 -0.38
N GLU A 68 -9.18 7.16 0.76
CA GLU A 68 -9.70 8.29 1.56
C GLU A 68 -9.85 9.56 0.71
N VAL A 69 -8.84 9.88 -0.08
CA VAL A 69 -8.87 11.06 -0.96
C VAL A 69 -9.91 10.91 -2.07
N GLN A 70 -9.98 9.74 -2.74
CA GLN A 70 -10.93 9.48 -3.81
C GLN A 70 -12.38 9.55 -3.31
N GLU A 71 -12.69 8.98 -2.17
CA GLU A 71 -14.03 9.06 -1.55
C GLU A 71 -14.42 10.51 -1.24
N GLY A 72 -13.45 11.32 -0.77
CA GLY A 72 -13.66 12.74 -0.55
C GLY A 72 -13.97 13.51 -1.84
N LEU A 73 -13.25 13.20 -2.93
CA LEU A 73 -13.48 13.83 -4.22
C LEU A 73 -14.82 13.41 -4.85
N ILE A 74 -15.22 12.14 -4.71
CA ILE A 74 -16.52 11.65 -5.17
C ILE A 74 -17.64 12.39 -4.43
N LYS A 75 -17.57 12.45 -3.10
CA LYS A 75 -18.53 13.23 -2.28
C LYS A 75 -18.55 14.71 -2.66
N ALA A 76 -17.39 15.30 -2.95
CA ALA A 76 -17.29 16.69 -3.37
C ALA A 76 -18.00 16.94 -4.70
N CYS A 77 -17.98 15.97 -5.63
CA CYS A 77 -18.70 16.07 -6.89
C CYS A 77 -20.21 16.17 -6.70
N ASP A 78 -20.77 15.46 -5.72
CA ASP A 78 -22.22 15.48 -5.42
C ASP A 78 -22.67 16.84 -4.85
N VAL A 79 -21.81 17.57 -4.17
CA VAL A 79 -22.10 18.87 -3.53
C VAL A 79 -21.28 20.01 -4.12
N ILE A 80 -20.94 19.92 -5.38
CA ILE A 80 -19.96 20.80 -6.04
C ILE A 80 -20.39 22.27 -6.03
N ASP A 81 -21.69 22.56 -6.24
CA ASP A 81 -22.23 23.92 -6.23
C ASP A 81 -22.04 24.58 -4.88
N LEU A 82 -22.25 23.82 -3.80
CA LEU A 82 -22.03 24.26 -2.44
C LEU A 82 -20.53 24.54 -2.17
N ILE A 83 -19.65 23.68 -2.66
CA ILE A 83 -18.19 23.88 -2.54
C ILE A 83 -17.74 25.13 -3.27
N ILE A 84 -18.26 25.37 -4.49
CA ILE A 84 -17.98 26.59 -5.26
C ILE A 84 -18.49 27.82 -4.49
N GLU A 85 -19.65 27.75 -3.86
CA GLU A 85 -20.20 28.84 -3.05
C GLU A 85 -19.32 29.13 -1.82
N ILE A 86 -18.86 28.10 -1.10
CA ILE A 86 -17.93 28.21 0.00
C ILE A 86 -16.63 28.87 -0.44
N LEU A 87 -16.04 28.43 -1.56
CA LEU A 87 -14.79 28.99 -2.08
C LEU A 87 -14.93 30.45 -2.49
N ARG A 88 -16.03 30.83 -3.13
CA ARG A 88 -16.31 32.24 -3.52
C ARG A 88 -16.65 33.13 -2.34
N GLY A 89 -17.28 32.59 -1.31
CA GLY A 89 -17.67 33.32 -0.10
C GLY A 89 -16.54 33.48 0.90
N SER A 90 -15.48 32.67 0.80
CA SER A 90 -14.34 32.65 1.71
C SER A 90 -13.35 33.76 1.36
N LYS A 91 -12.74 34.40 2.36
CA LYS A 91 -11.66 35.36 2.18
C LYS A 91 -10.29 34.71 2.04
N ASN A 92 -10.11 33.54 2.67
CA ASN A 92 -8.86 32.80 2.74
C ASN A 92 -9.10 31.30 2.56
N ILE A 93 -8.10 30.58 2.07
CA ILE A 93 -8.12 29.12 1.94
C ILE A 93 -8.30 28.44 3.31
N LYS A 94 -7.77 29.04 4.39
CA LYS A 94 -7.93 28.53 5.77
C LYS A 94 -9.39 28.50 6.22
N ASP A 95 -10.15 29.55 5.90
CA ASP A 95 -11.56 29.65 6.25
C ASP A 95 -12.39 28.63 5.46
N ALA A 96 -12.10 28.45 4.16
CA ALA A 96 -12.72 27.43 3.34
C ALA A 96 -12.41 26.01 3.88
N LYS A 97 -11.16 25.72 4.24
CA LYS A 97 -10.77 24.44 4.84
C LYS A 97 -11.49 24.20 6.18
N ALA A 98 -11.56 25.20 7.04
CA ALA A 98 -12.25 25.11 8.33
C ALA A 98 -13.75 24.85 8.16
N CYS A 99 -14.38 25.38 7.10
CA CYS A 99 -15.77 25.07 6.77
C CYS A 99 -15.93 23.63 6.31
N LEU A 100 -15.09 23.14 5.39
CA LEU A 100 -15.17 21.78 4.87
C LEU A 100 -14.92 20.71 5.94
N VAL A 101 -14.02 20.97 6.89
CA VAL A 101 -13.64 19.99 7.94
C VAL A 101 -14.56 20.09 9.17
N HIS A 102 -14.83 21.31 9.62
CA HIS A 102 -15.50 21.55 10.91
C HIS A 102 -16.89 22.21 10.79
N GLY A 103 -17.37 22.46 9.57
CA GLY A 103 -18.64 23.14 9.35
C GLY A 103 -18.69 24.60 9.85
N LYS A 104 -17.53 25.26 10.00
CA LYS A 104 -17.47 26.67 10.45
C LYS A 104 -17.91 27.61 9.34
N THR A 105 -19.08 28.20 9.49
CA THR A 105 -19.73 29.05 8.45
C THR A 105 -19.57 30.55 8.71
N ASP A 106 -19.07 30.98 9.89
CA ASP A 106 -19.09 32.37 10.34
C ASP A 106 -18.25 33.33 9.48
N ALA A 107 -17.17 32.82 8.88
CA ALA A 107 -16.26 33.62 8.06
C ALA A 107 -16.62 33.61 6.55
N ILE A 108 -17.72 32.95 6.16
CA ILE A 108 -18.09 32.69 4.75
C ILE A 108 -19.40 33.41 4.43
N LYS A 109 -19.44 34.08 3.27
CA LYS A 109 -20.65 34.71 2.74
C LYS A 109 -21.43 33.71 1.87
N PHE A 110 -22.55 33.21 2.38
CA PHE A 110 -23.47 32.34 1.65
C PHE A 110 -24.54 33.15 0.91
N LYS A 111 -25.06 32.60 -0.18
CA LYS A 111 -26.16 33.19 -0.94
C LYS A 111 -27.51 32.92 -0.30
N SER A 112 -27.66 31.78 0.36
CA SER A 112 -28.87 31.36 1.04
C SER A 112 -28.58 30.79 2.42
N GLU A 113 -29.57 30.84 3.34
CA GLU A 113 -29.44 30.22 4.65
C GLU A 113 -29.44 28.68 4.56
N GLU A 114 -30.10 28.13 3.54
CA GLU A 114 -30.06 26.69 3.24
C GLU A 114 -28.67 26.21 2.91
N SER A 115 -27.94 26.93 2.05
CA SER A 115 -26.53 26.64 1.73
C SER A 115 -25.64 26.66 2.96
N LYS A 116 -25.91 27.60 3.88
CA LYS A 116 -25.16 27.69 5.15
C LYS A 116 -25.42 26.49 6.06
N GLN A 117 -26.69 26.04 6.15
CA GLN A 117 -27.04 24.85 6.93
C GLN A 117 -26.44 23.59 6.34
N LEU A 118 -26.45 23.41 5.01
CA LEU A 118 -25.83 22.29 4.33
C LEU A 118 -24.30 22.32 4.49
N ALA A 119 -23.68 23.49 4.42
CA ALA A 119 -22.24 23.66 4.64
C ALA A 119 -21.81 23.30 6.07
N ALA A 120 -22.66 23.57 7.07
CA ALA A 120 -22.41 23.20 8.46
C ALA A 120 -22.46 21.68 8.70
N GLN A 121 -23.11 20.92 7.81
CA GLN A 121 -23.19 19.46 7.88
C GLN A 121 -22.04 18.75 7.13
N LEU A 122 -21.20 19.49 6.39
CA LEU A 122 -20.05 18.93 5.71
C LEU A 122 -18.98 18.50 6.72
N GLN A 123 -18.56 17.23 6.61
CA GLN A 123 -17.54 16.62 7.47
C GLN A 123 -16.53 15.89 6.59
N PHE A 124 -15.64 16.65 5.97
CA PHE A 124 -14.51 16.08 5.25
C PHE A 124 -13.29 15.93 6.17
N THR A 125 -12.43 14.96 5.90
CA THR A 125 -11.13 14.89 6.60
C THR A 125 -10.20 16.02 6.12
N GLU A 126 -9.15 16.32 6.87
CA GLU A 126 -8.17 17.34 6.46
C GLU A 126 -7.50 17.01 5.12
N LYS A 127 -7.22 15.72 4.87
CA LYS A 127 -6.64 15.24 3.61
C LYS A 127 -7.63 15.44 2.46
N GLN A 128 -8.89 15.08 2.65
CA GLN A 128 -9.96 15.28 1.67
C GLN A 128 -10.17 16.75 1.36
N ALA A 129 -10.28 17.60 2.38
CA ALA A 129 -10.45 19.03 2.20
C ALA A 129 -9.27 19.67 1.43
N THR A 130 -8.04 19.27 1.72
CA THR A 130 -6.87 19.75 0.97
C THR A 130 -6.93 19.32 -0.49
N ALA A 131 -7.26 18.04 -0.77
CA ALA A 131 -7.38 17.54 -2.12
C ALA A 131 -8.50 18.25 -2.92
N ILE A 132 -9.63 18.57 -2.27
CA ILE A 132 -10.73 19.34 -2.87
C ILE A 132 -10.29 20.76 -3.22
N LEU A 133 -9.56 21.42 -2.32
CA LEU A 133 -9.06 22.80 -2.53
C LEU A 133 -7.99 22.88 -3.61
N GLU A 134 -7.19 21.83 -3.78
CA GLU A 134 -6.15 21.74 -4.83
C GLU A 134 -6.70 21.26 -6.17
N MET A 135 -7.96 20.80 -6.20
CA MET A 135 -8.57 20.26 -7.40
C MET A 135 -8.80 21.36 -8.46
N ARG A 136 -8.37 21.09 -9.67
CA ARG A 136 -8.60 22.00 -10.81
C ARG A 136 -10.06 21.86 -11.30
N LEU A 137 -10.67 23.00 -11.64
CA LEU A 137 -12.08 23.07 -12.08
C LEU A 137 -12.43 22.14 -13.25
N TYR A 138 -11.51 21.86 -14.16
CA TYR A 138 -11.78 20.95 -15.28
C TYR A 138 -11.96 19.48 -14.87
N LYS A 139 -11.44 19.07 -13.70
CA LYS A 139 -11.67 17.70 -13.17
C LYS A 139 -13.12 17.45 -12.74
N LEU A 140 -13.94 18.49 -12.71
CA LEU A 140 -15.37 18.43 -12.36
C LEU A 140 -16.27 18.14 -13.57
N ILE A 141 -15.68 17.95 -14.76
CA ILE A 141 -16.41 17.56 -15.96
C ILE A 141 -16.79 16.09 -15.88
N GLY A 142 -18.00 15.71 -16.28
CA GLY A 142 -18.56 14.37 -16.08
C GLY A 142 -17.69 13.20 -16.57
N LEU A 143 -16.87 13.37 -17.62
CA LEU A 143 -15.93 12.36 -18.08
C LEU A 143 -14.81 12.06 -17.07
N GLU A 144 -14.36 13.06 -16.32
CA GLU A 144 -13.35 12.92 -15.28
C GLU A 144 -13.92 12.22 -14.03
N ILE A 145 -15.19 12.39 -13.73
CA ILE A 145 -15.89 11.71 -12.63
C ILE A 145 -15.96 10.20 -12.90
N GLU A 146 -16.28 9.79 -14.13
CA GLU A 146 -16.27 8.38 -14.53
C GLU A 146 -14.86 7.76 -14.42
N ALA A 147 -13.83 8.51 -14.79
CA ALA A 147 -12.44 8.08 -14.64
C ALA A 147 -12.09 7.91 -13.16
N LEU A 148 -12.49 8.85 -12.30
CA LEU A 148 -12.28 8.78 -10.86
C LEU A 148 -12.97 7.57 -10.22
N LEU A 149 -14.21 7.25 -10.62
CA LEU A 149 -14.93 6.07 -10.16
C LEU A 149 -14.22 4.77 -10.58
N LYS A 150 -13.71 4.69 -11.82
CA LYS A 150 -12.93 3.55 -12.29
C LYS A 150 -11.61 3.38 -11.51
N GLU A 151 -10.93 4.49 -11.21
CA GLU A 151 -9.72 4.46 -10.38
C GLU A 151 -10.05 4.01 -8.94
N HIS A 152 -11.15 4.47 -8.39
CA HIS A 152 -11.61 4.06 -7.07
C HIS A 152 -11.91 2.55 -7.01
N ASP A 153 -12.60 2.00 -8.00
CA ASP A 153 -12.85 0.56 -8.13
C ASP A 153 -11.54 -0.25 -8.20
N LYS A 154 -10.53 0.28 -8.90
CA LYS A 154 -9.21 -0.34 -8.96
C LYS A 154 -8.52 -0.32 -7.60
N THR A 155 -8.57 0.80 -6.90
CA THR A 155 -8.02 0.96 -5.55
C THR A 155 -8.66 -0.05 -4.58
N LEU A 156 -9.98 -0.22 -4.61
CA LEU A 156 -10.70 -1.21 -3.80
C LEU A 156 -10.26 -2.65 -4.08
N LYS A 157 -10.06 -3.00 -5.36
CA LYS A 157 -9.55 -4.32 -5.76
C LYS A 157 -8.12 -4.56 -5.27
N ASN A 158 -7.26 -3.54 -5.34
CA ASN A 158 -5.89 -3.61 -4.84
C ASN A 158 -5.89 -3.83 -3.32
N ILE A 159 -6.69 -3.09 -2.57
CA ILE A 159 -6.85 -3.24 -1.12
C ILE A 159 -7.27 -4.67 -0.77
N ALA A 160 -8.32 -5.19 -1.39
CA ALA A 160 -8.80 -6.55 -1.16
C ALA A 160 -7.72 -7.60 -1.48
N THR A 161 -6.92 -7.37 -2.53
CA THR A 161 -5.81 -8.25 -2.91
C THR A 161 -4.71 -8.22 -1.85
N TYR A 162 -4.31 -7.04 -1.38
CA TYR A 162 -3.25 -6.92 -0.38
C TYR A 162 -3.68 -7.46 0.99
N GLU A 163 -4.93 -7.25 1.39
CA GLU A 163 -5.50 -7.83 2.61
C GLU A 163 -5.52 -9.36 2.55
N ASN A 164 -5.91 -9.95 1.41
CA ASN A 164 -5.88 -11.40 1.21
C ASN A 164 -4.46 -11.96 1.29
N ILE A 165 -3.48 -11.30 0.67
CA ILE A 165 -2.06 -11.70 0.73
C ILE A 165 -1.54 -11.62 2.18
N LEU A 166 -1.86 -10.56 2.91
CA LEU A 166 -1.44 -10.39 4.31
C LEU A 166 -2.16 -11.36 5.27
N GLY A 167 -3.40 -11.74 4.95
CA GLY A 167 -4.22 -12.67 5.76
C GLY A 167 -3.85 -14.14 5.61
N SER A 168 -3.11 -14.54 4.56
CA SER A 168 -2.82 -15.94 4.28
C SER A 168 -1.38 -16.17 3.82
N ARG A 169 -0.65 -17.00 4.58
CA ARG A 169 0.72 -17.40 4.23
C ARG A 169 0.80 -18.15 2.90
N THR A 170 -0.25 -18.92 2.55
CA THR A 170 -0.35 -19.62 1.28
C THR A 170 -0.63 -18.69 0.11
N ALA A 171 -1.40 -17.61 0.31
CA ALA A 171 -1.61 -16.59 -0.70
C ALA A 171 -0.33 -15.77 -0.95
N MET A 172 0.46 -15.51 0.09
CA MET A 172 1.74 -14.80 -0.01
C MET A 172 2.83 -15.63 -0.72
N ALA A 173 2.72 -16.96 -0.73
CA ALA A 173 3.69 -17.87 -1.37
C ALA A 173 3.45 -18.07 -2.88
N LYS A 174 2.30 -17.62 -3.41
CA LYS A 174 1.96 -17.65 -4.85
C LYS A 174 2.45 -16.40 -5.56
#